data_404a49dc3ea4928211734fdc9e54eb1b
#
_entry.id   404a49dc3ea4928211734fdc9e54eb1b
#
_cell.length_a   1.000
_cell.length_b   1.000
_cell.length_c   1.000
_cell.angle_alpha   90.00
_cell.angle_beta   90.00
_cell.angle_gamma   90.00
#
_symmetry.space_group_name_H-M   'P 1'
#
loop_
_entity.id
_entity.type
_entity.pdbx_description
1 polymer ?
#
loop_
_entity_poly.entity_id
_entity_poly.type
_entity_poly.pdbx_seq_one_letter_code
_entity_poly.pdbx_strand_id
1 'polypeptide(L)'
;TKYNRYPEIFKEIKGIIPSPSQILSFGCSHGIECETLQELYFPNIKIIGLDISEEVITNNIKKNKYKNIEYYSKVDNITGKSDLIFANSVLCRWPESEGEYTFETFEDTLGLIDNLLNKDGYLCIYNSKYLFCETNLFLNKKYEKIETSHKETGFVTKYHKDNKKINDNYPFFLFKKTAF
;
A
#
# COMPACT_ATOMS: atom_id res chain seq x y z
N THR A 1 4.42 5.50 13.17
CA THR A 1 3.04 5.20 12.73
C THR A 1 2.07 5.95 13.62
N LYS A 2 0.98 6.47 13.07
CA LYS A 2 -0.04 7.24 13.80
C LYS A 2 -1.42 6.65 13.50
N TYR A 3 -2.27 6.53 14.52
CA TYR A 3 -3.66 6.12 14.36
C TYR A 3 -4.42 7.08 13.46
N ASN A 4 -5.18 6.52 12.51
CA ASN A 4 -5.94 7.25 11.49
C ASN A 4 -5.10 8.32 10.74
N ARG A 5 -3.91 7.91 10.27
CA ARG A 5 -2.93 8.82 9.66
C ARG A 5 -3.41 9.45 8.36
N TYR A 6 -4.24 8.72 7.59
CA TYR A 6 -4.70 9.13 6.26
C TYR A 6 -6.24 9.07 6.15
N PRO A 7 -6.99 9.85 6.97
CA PRO A 7 -8.43 9.70 7.07
C PRO A 7 -9.17 9.96 5.75
N GLU A 8 -8.74 10.95 4.98
CA GLU A 8 -9.40 11.29 3.72
C GLU A 8 -9.17 10.21 2.65
N ILE A 9 -7.97 9.63 2.61
CA ILE A 9 -7.63 8.51 1.73
C ILE A 9 -8.51 7.30 2.05
N PHE A 10 -8.59 6.93 3.33
CA PHE A 10 -9.37 5.76 3.75
C PHE A 10 -10.86 5.94 3.52
N LYS A 11 -11.42 7.14 3.78
CA LYS A 11 -12.84 7.46 3.49
C LYS A 11 -13.16 7.33 2.00
N GLU A 12 -12.31 7.90 1.15
CA GLU A 12 -12.51 7.88 -0.29
C GLU A 12 -12.44 6.46 -0.83
N ILE A 13 -11.41 5.70 -0.45
CA ILE A 13 -11.28 4.29 -0.85
C ILE A 13 -12.45 3.46 -0.35
N LYS A 14 -12.91 3.68 0.90
CA LYS A 14 -14.12 3.02 1.41
C LYS A 14 -15.36 3.32 0.59
N GLY A 15 -15.49 4.53 0.05
CA GLY A 15 -16.59 4.92 -0.83
C GLY A 15 -16.55 4.20 -2.18
N ILE A 16 -15.34 3.98 -2.72
CA ILE A 16 -15.13 3.32 -4.02
C ILE A 16 -15.22 1.78 -3.88
N ILE A 17 -14.67 1.23 -2.78
CA ILE A 17 -14.56 -0.20 -2.54
C ILE A 17 -15.19 -0.52 -1.17
N PRO A 18 -16.51 -0.56 -1.08
CA PRO A 18 -17.20 -0.64 0.22
C PRO A 18 -17.04 -1.98 0.93
N SER A 19 -16.80 -3.07 0.20
CA SER A 19 -16.80 -4.43 0.76
C SER A 19 -15.78 -5.35 0.10
N PRO A 20 -14.46 -5.07 0.23
CA PRO A 20 -13.43 -6.00 -0.23
C PRO A 20 -13.51 -7.29 0.61
N SER A 21 -13.17 -8.44 0.04
CA SER A 21 -13.13 -9.70 0.79
C SER A 21 -11.90 -9.76 1.70
N GLN A 22 -10.78 -9.23 1.24
CA GLN A 22 -9.51 -9.18 1.98
C GLN A 22 -8.75 -7.89 1.65
N ILE A 23 -8.16 -7.29 2.68
CA ILE A 23 -7.28 -6.12 2.59
C ILE A 23 -5.87 -6.51 3.02
N LEU A 24 -4.86 -6.01 2.33
CA LEU A 24 -3.46 -6.09 2.73
C LEU A 24 -2.90 -4.70 3.03
N SER A 25 -2.37 -4.51 4.24
CA SER A 25 -1.49 -3.38 4.58
C SER A 25 -0.05 -3.83 4.38
N PHE A 26 0.57 -3.41 3.27
CA PHE A 26 1.93 -3.74 2.90
C PHE A 26 2.90 -2.76 3.56
N GLY A 27 3.83 -3.28 4.37
CA GLY A 27 4.68 -2.46 5.24
C GLY A 27 3.92 -1.93 6.46
N CYS A 28 3.16 -2.80 7.14
CA CYS A 28 2.23 -2.41 8.21
C CYS A 28 2.91 -1.89 9.47
N SER A 29 4.22 -2.06 9.62
CA SER A 29 4.98 -1.66 10.82
C SER A 29 4.28 -2.17 12.10
N HIS A 30 4.05 -1.33 13.09
CA HIS A 30 3.42 -1.68 14.37
C HIS A 30 1.91 -2.00 14.30
N GLY A 31 1.34 -2.21 13.11
CA GLY A 31 -0.03 -2.65 12.92
C GLY A 31 -1.12 -1.59 13.11
N ILE A 32 -0.76 -0.35 13.40
CA ILE A 32 -1.72 0.73 13.69
C ILE A 32 -2.62 1.05 12.49
N GLU A 33 -2.11 0.90 11.25
CA GLU A 33 -2.93 1.04 10.05
C GLU A 33 -3.98 -0.07 9.96
N CYS A 34 -3.60 -1.33 10.25
CA CYS A 34 -4.53 -2.45 10.27
C CYS A 34 -5.65 -2.25 11.30
N GLU A 35 -5.30 -1.79 12.52
CA GLU A 35 -6.28 -1.46 13.56
C GLU A 35 -7.20 -0.33 13.12
N THR A 36 -6.65 0.75 12.55
CA THR A 36 -7.43 1.88 12.03
C THR A 36 -8.43 1.42 10.97
N LEU A 37 -7.97 0.62 10.00
CA LEU A 37 -8.83 0.10 8.94
C LEU A 37 -9.96 -0.76 9.51
N GLN A 38 -9.65 -1.65 10.47
CA GLN A 38 -10.64 -2.50 11.13
C GLN A 38 -11.67 -1.73 11.93
N GLU A 39 -11.24 -0.72 12.69
CA GLU A 39 -12.14 0.00 13.61
C GLU A 39 -13.01 1.03 12.91
N LEU A 40 -12.46 1.77 11.94
CA LEU A 40 -13.11 2.96 11.39
C LEU A 40 -13.69 2.78 9.99
N TYR A 41 -13.10 1.89 9.18
CA TYR A 41 -13.43 1.86 7.75
C TYR A 41 -13.96 0.51 7.26
N PHE A 42 -13.38 -0.60 7.70
CA PHE A 42 -13.67 -1.94 7.18
C PHE A 42 -13.92 -2.93 8.33
N PRO A 43 -14.92 -2.68 9.18
CA PRO A 43 -15.27 -3.62 10.25
C PRO A 43 -15.67 -4.97 9.65
N ASN A 44 -15.20 -6.06 10.25
CA ASN A 44 -15.47 -7.44 9.84
C ASN A 44 -14.82 -7.90 8.51
N ILE A 45 -14.01 -7.07 7.87
CA ILE A 45 -13.22 -7.48 6.70
C ILE A 45 -11.92 -8.13 7.19
N LYS A 46 -11.47 -9.19 6.50
CA LYS A 46 -10.17 -9.79 6.75
C LYS A 46 -9.08 -8.80 6.37
N ILE A 47 -8.19 -8.47 7.31
CA ILE A 47 -7.06 -7.57 7.12
C ILE A 47 -5.77 -8.34 7.39
N ILE A 48 -4.84 -8.24 6.46
CA ILE A 48 -3.49 -8.79 6.58
C ILE A 48 -2.51 -7.64 6.75
N GLY A 49 -1.70 -7.69 7.80
CA GLY A 49 -0.53 -6.84 7.97
C GLY A 49 0.73 -7.60 7.56
N LEU A 50 1.49 -7.07 6.62
CA LEU A 50 2.77 -7.61 6.19
C LEU A 50 3.88 -6.61 6.49
N ASP A 51 4.94 -7.06 7.16
CA ASP A 51 6.16 -6.28 7.38
C ASP A 51 7.38 -7.21 7.43
N ILE A 52 8.51 -6.79 6.90
CA ILE A 52 9.74 -7.60 6.85
C ILE A 52 10.38 -7.83 8.23
N SER A 53 10.06 -7.02 9.23
CA SER A 53 10.59 -7.11 10.58
C SER A 53 9.87 -8.21 11.37
N GLU A 54 10.52 -9.35 11.56
CA GLU A 54 9.99 -10.46 12.36
C GLU A 54 9.71 -10.06 13.80
N GLU A 55 10.52 -9.17 14.38
CA GLU A 55 10.33 -8.64 15.74
C GLU A 55 9.04 -7.85 15.83
N VAL A 56 8.82 -6.93 14.88
CA VAL A 56 7.61 -6.09 14.84
C VAL A 56 6.38 -6.96 14.67
N ILE A 57 6.41 -7.93 13.76
CA ILE A 57 5.29 -8.85 13.53
C ILE A 57 5.00 -9.72 14.75
N THR A 58 6.03 -10.24 15.40
CA THR A 58 5.87 -11.01 16.66
C THR A 58 5.17 -10.17 17.74
N ASN A 59 5.54 -8.90 17.86
CA ASN A 59 4.90 -7.97 18.79
C ASN A 59 3.45 -7.66 18.39
N ASN A 60 3.17 -7.50 17.10
CA ASN A 60 1.81 -7.28 16.60
C ASN A 60 0.92 -8.48 16.90
N ILE A 61 1.37 -9.70 16.65
CA ILE A 61 0.62 -10.93 16.95
C ILE A 61 0.28 -11.00 18.44
N LYS A 62 1.26 -10.71 19.34
CA LYS A 62 1.03 -10.74 20.78
C LYS A 62 0.01 -9.73 21.29
N LYS A 63 -0.06 -8.56 20.64
CA LYS A 63 -0.97 -7.45 21.02
C LYS A 63 -2.31 -7.49 20.30
N ASN A 64 -2.42 -8.32 19.25
CA ASN A 64 -3.62 -8.37 18.42
C ASN A 64 -4.85 -8.82 19.23
N LYS A 65 -5.87 -7.98 19.25
CA LYS A 65 -7.19 -8.27 19.89
C LYS A 65 -8.31 -8.51 18.87
N TYR A 66 -8.00 -8.40 17.57
CA TYR A 66 -8.98 -8.52 16.48
C TYR A 66 -8.89 -9.87 15.79
N LYS A 67 -9.99 -10.58 15.72
CA LYS A 67 -10.05 -11.91 15.05
C LYS A 67 -9.84 -11.85 13.54
N ASN A 68 -10.11 -10.69 12.95
CA ASN A 68 -10.05 -10.48 11.48
C ASN A 68 -8.72 -9.88 11.03
N ILE A 69 -7.76 -9.65 11.93
CA ILE A 69 -6.43 -9.17 11.57
C ILE A 69 -5.42 -10.30 11.75
N GLU A 70 -4.66 -10.57 10.70
CA GLU A 70 -3.54 -11.51 10.71
C GLU A 70 -2.26 -10.78 10.35
N TYR A 71 -1.11 -11.18 10.94
CA TYR A 71 0.18 -10.55 10.70
C TYR A 71 1.21 -11.56 10.20
N TYR A 72 1.97 -11.18 9.17
CA TYR A 72 2.99 -12.01 8.55
C TYR A 72 4.28 -11.24 8.29
N SER A 73 5.43 -11.91 8.43
CA SER A 73 6.76 -11.36 8.09
C SER A 73 7.25 -11.83 6.71
N LYS A 74 6.58 -12.81 6.11
CA LYS A 74 6.95 -13.39 4.81
C LYS A 74 5.73 -13.46 3.89
N VAL A 75 5.92 -13.08 2.64
CA VAL A 75 4.89 -13.14 1.60
C VAL A 75 4.36 -14.56 1.41
N ASP A 76 5.23 -15.56 1.43
CA ASP A 76 4.89 -16.97 1.20
C ASP A 76 3.92 -17.55 2.24
N ASN A 77 3.78 -16.90 3.38
CA ASN A 77 2.84 -17.31 4.43
C ASN A 77 1.43 -16.75 4.23
N ILE A 78 1.25 -15.81 3.30
CA ILE A 78 -0.04 -15.20 3.02
C ILE A 78 -0.86 -16.14 2.14
N THR A 79 -2.06 -16.49 2.58
CA THR A 79 -2.99 -17.32 1.82
C THR A 79 -4.00 -16.45 1.07
N GLY A 80 -4.16 -16.75 -0.22
CA GLY A 80 -5.06 -16.01 -1.10
C GLY A 80 -4.50 -14.66 -1.53
N LYS A 81 -5.29 -13.94 -2.31
CA LYS A 81 -4.99 -12.60 -2.78
C LYS A 81 -5.97 -11.59 -2.19
N SER A 82 -5.58 -10.32 -2.19
CA SER A 82 -6.39 -9.23 -1.66
C SER A 82 -7.13 -8.47 -2.77
N ASP A 83 -8.30 -7.95 -2.45
CA ASP A 83 -9.05 -7.06 -3.35
C ASP A 83 -8.60 -5.60 -3.21
N LEU A 84 -7.93 -5.29 -2.10
CA LEU A 84 -7.41 -3.97 -1.81
C LEU A 84 -6.06 -4.09 -1.10
N ILE A 85 -5.04 -3.40 -1.64
CA ILE A 85 -3.72 -3.31 -1.00
C ILE A 85 -3.40 -1.84 -0.73
N PHE A 86 -3.01 -1.56 0.51
CA PHE A 86 -2.42 -0.29 0.91
C PHE A 86 -0.89 -0.41 0.96
N ALA A 87 -0.19 0.41 0.19
CA ALA A 87 1.25 0.58 0.21
C ALA A 87 1.58 2.05 0.58
N ASN A 88 1.22 2.42 1.81
CA ASN A 88 1.31 3.78 2.30
C ASN A 88 2.65 4.05 3.00
N SER A 89 3.46 4.97 2.45
CA SER A 89 4.77 5.35 3.02
C SER A 89 5.74 4.16 3.19
N VAL A 90 5.67 3.18 2.32
CA VAL A 90 6.56 2.00 2.31
C VAL A 90 7.40 1.92 1.04
N LEU A 91 6.93 2.50 -0.06
CA LEU A 91 7.65 2.55 -1.35
C LEU A 91 8.57 3.77 -1.43
N CYS A 92 9.37 3.94 -0.38
CA CYS A 92 10.36 5.01 -0.20
C CYS A 92 11.30 4.61 0.93
N ARG A 93 12.38 5.36 1.10
CA ARG A 93 13.23 5.29 2.31
C ARG A 93 13.18 6.64 3.02
N TRP A 94 12.92 6.61 4.30
CA TRP A 94 12.87 7.80 5.12
C TRP A 94 13.51 7.53 6.49
N PRO A 95 14.46 8.35 6.95
CA PRO A 95 15.04 9.49 6.22
C PRO A 95 15.88 9.04 5.01
N GLU A 96 16.03 9.92 4.02
CA GLU A 96 16.79 9.62 2.78
C GLU A 96 18.27 9.29 3.07
N SER A 97 18.78 9.70 4.23
CA SER A 97 20.14 9.39 4.70
C SER A 97 20.37 7.90 5.01
N GLU A 98 19.34 7.09 5.14
CA GLU A 98 19.46 5.65 5.43
C GLU A 98 19.84 4.79 4.22
N GLY A 99 20.21 5.40 3.11
CA GLY A 99 20.68 4.74 1.91
C GLY A 99 19.78 4.95 0.69
N GLU A 100 20.23 4.42 -0.42
CA GLU A 100 19.55 4.62 -1.70
C GLU A 100 18.33 3.71 -1.82
N TYR A 101 17.20 4.28 -2.28
CA TYR A 101 16.01 3.57 -2.73
C TYR A 101 15.88 3.79 -4.23
N THR A 102 16.20 2.77 -5.02
CA THR A 102 16.27 2.87 -6.49
C THR A 102 14.93 2.62 -7.14
N PHE A 103 14.79 3.03 -8.40
CA PHE A 103 13.61 2.71 -9.21
C PHE A 103 13.46 1.19 -9.44
N GLU A 104 14.56 0.46 -9.59
CA GLU A 104 14.57 -0.99 -9.68
C GLU A 104 13.98 -1.65 -8.43
N THR A 105 14.43 -1.24 -7.24
CA THR A 105 13.83 -1.70 -5.96
C THR A 105 12.33 -1.40 -5.87
N PHE A 106 11.91 -0.24 -6.38
CA PHE A 106 10.50 0.13 -6.45
C PHE A 106 9.71 -0.80 -7.38
N GLU A 107 10.22 -1.09 -8.60
CA GLU A 107 9.58 -2.02 -9.54
C GLU A 107 9.51 -3.45 -8.99
N ASP A 108 10.60 -3.96 -8.40
CA ASP A 108 10.64 -5.30 -7.81
C ASP A 108 9.62 -5.45 -6.69
N THR A 109 9.52 -4.45 -5.81
CA THR A 109 8.53 -4.44 -4.73
C THR A 109 7.11 -4.41 -5.28
N LEU A 110 6.86 -3.64 -6.33
CA LEU A 110 5.56 -3.63 -7.00
C LEU A 110 5.21 -4.95 -7.68
N GLY A 111 6.21 -5.68 -8.19
CA GLY A 111 6.04 -7.05 -8.70
C GLY A 111 5.53 -8.01 -7.62
N LEU A 112 6.07 -7.92 -6.39
CA LEU A 112 5.57 -8.69 -5.25
C LEU A 112 4.12 -8.31 -4.90
N ILE A 113 3.82 -7.02 -4.87
CA ILE A 113 2.47 -6.50 -4.58
C ILE A 113 1.47 -6.97 -5.65
N ASP A 114 1.86 -6.93 -6.94
CA ASP A 114 1.03 -7.38 -8.06
C ASP A 114 0.61 -8.86 -7.90
N ASN A 115 1.52 -9.71 -7.44
CA ASN A 115 1.24 -11.12 -7.18
C ASN A 115 0.24 -11.37 -6.05
N LEU A 116 0.14 -10.44 -5.09
CA LEU A 116 -0.77 -10.50 -3.93
C LEU A 116 -2.14 -9.85 -4.21
N LEU A 117 -2.30 -9.16 -5.34
CA LEU A 117 -3.52 -8.46 -5.70
C LEU A 117 -4.37 -9.30 -6.68
N ASN A 118 -5.66 -9.39 -6.42
CA ASN A 118 -6.63 -9.99 -7.35
C ASN A 118 -6.72 -9.18 -8.65
N LYS A 119 -7.11 -9.82 -9.74
CA LYS A 119 -7.63 -9.13 -10.90
C LYS A 119 -8.86 -8.33 -10.47
N ASP A 120 -9.04 -7.14 -11.03
CA ASP A 120 -10.04 -6.15 -10.65
C ASP A 120 -9.89 -5.59 -9.23
N GLY A 121 -8.82 -5.98 -8.51
CA GLY A 121 -8.44 -5.43 -7.22
C GLY A 121 -7.81 -4.04 -7.33
N TYR A 122 -7.69 -3.36 -6.20
CA TYR A 122 -7.24 -1.99 -6.11
C TYR A 122 -5.94 -1.87 -5.32
N LEU A 123 -5.04 -1.05 -5.82
CA LEU A 123 -3.76 -0.72 -5.20
C LEU A 123 -3.71 0.76 -4.83
N CYS A 124 -3.61 1.04 -3.54
CA CYS A 124 -3.33 2.37 -3.03
C CYS A 124 -1.83 2.55 -2.84
N ILE A 125 -1.23 3.50 -3.57
CA ILE A 125 0.17 3.90 -3.42
C ILE A 125 0.18 5.35 -2.98
N TYR A 126 0.48 5.58 -1.70
CA TYR A 126 0.52 6.92 -1.13
C TYR A 126 1.88 7.21 -0.51
N ASN A 127 2.41 8.40 -0.78
CA ASN A 127 3.69 8.86 -0.25
C ASN A 127 4.87 7.97 -0.69
N SER A 128 4.96 7.68 -2.00
CA SER A 128 6.04 6.91 -2.64
C SER A 128 7.10 7.83 -3.24
N LYS A 129 8.33 7.30 -3.41
CA LYS A 129 9.44 8.04 -4.02
C LYS A 129 9.28 8.20 -5.54
N TYR A 130 8.80 7.16 -6.23
CA TYR A 130 8.67 7.14 -7.69
C TYR A 130 7.22 7.07 -8.14
N LEU A 131 6.98 7.37 -9.42
CA LEU A 131 5.67 7.32 -10.03
C LEU A 131 5.33 5.91 -10.50
N PHE A 132 4.22 5.37 -10.07
CA PHE A 132 3.72 4.06 -10.53
C PHE A 132 3.46 4.03 -12.04
N CYS A 133 3.03 5.14 -12.63
CA CYS A 133 2.76 5.21 -14.06
C CYS A 133 4.00 5.07 -14.98
N GLU A 134 5.21 5.11 -14.42
CA GLU A 134 6.45 4.88 -15.15
C GLU A 134 6.97 3.45 -15.07
N THR A 135 6.30 2.58 -14.31
CA THR A 135 6.66 1.17 -14.15
C THR A 135 6.20 0.33 -15.34
N ASN A 136 6.88 -0.80 -15.55
CA ASN A 136 6.49 -1.77 -16.57
C ASN A 136 5.09 -2.33 -16.34
N LEU A 137 4.67 -2.53 -15.08
CA LEU A 137 3.31 -2.97 -14.74
C LEU A 137 2.25 -2.02 -15.29
N PHE A 138 2.46 -0.72 -15.15
CA PHE A 138 1.51 0.28 -15.65
C PHE A 138 1.60 0.45 -17.16
N LEU A 139 2.81 0.55 -17.70
CA LEU A 139 3.06 0.74 -19.16
C LEU A 139 2.53 -0.44 -19.98
N ASN A 140 2.56 -1.65 -19.45
CA ASN A 140 1.99 -2.85 -20.08
C ASN A 140 0.47 -2.96 -19.89
N LYS A 141 -0.20 -1.87 -19.47
CA LYS A 141 -1.66 -1.77 -19.31
C LYS A 141 -2.27 -2.79 -18.34
N LYS A 142 -1.48 -3.20 -17.33
CA LYS A 142 -2.00 -4.05 -16.25
C LYS A 142 -2.82 -3.29 -15.22
N TYR A 143 -2.73 -1.96 -15.22
CA TYR A 143 -3.42 -1.09 -14.29
C TYR A 143 -4.00 0.15 -14.97
N GLU A 144 -5.09 0.64 -14.43
CA GLU A 144 -5.68 1.94 -14.74
C GLU A 144 -5.65 2.86 -13.51
N LYS A 145 -5.55 4.17 -13.76
CA LYS A 145 -5.69 5.19 -12.71
C LYS A 145 -7.15 5.35 -12.35
N ILE A 146 -7.43 5.45 -11.06
CA ILE A 146 -8.77 5.79 -10.58
C ILE A 146 -8.79 7.27 -10.17
N GLU A 147 -9.70 8.02 -10.76
CA GLU A 147 -9.91 9.41 -10.37
C GLU A 147 -10.51 9.49 -8.97
N THR A 148 -9.95 10.35 -8.17
CA THR A 148 -10.31 10.55 -6.77
C THR A 148 -10.53 12.04 -6.51
N SER A 149 -11.41 12.39 -5.55
CA SER A 149 -11.62 13.77 -5.15
C SER A 149 -10.43 14.31 -4.32
N HIS A 150 -9.85 13.44 -3.50
CA HIS A 150 -8.61 13.70 -2.78
C HIS A 150 -7.42 13.43 -3.70
N LYS A 151 -6.32 14.16 -3.45
CA LYS A 151 -5.08 14.04 -4.23
C LYS A 151 -3.94 13.58 -3.35
N GLU A 152 -2.97 12.92 -3.95
CA GLU A 152 -1.76 12.54 -3.24
C GLU A 152 -0.95 13.79 -2.86
N THR A 153 -0.78 13.99 -1.55
CA THR A 153 -0.07 15.13 -0.95
C THR A 153 1.00 14.67 0.04
N GLY A 154 1.60 13.50 -0.23
CA GLY A 154 2.62 12.92 0.62
C GLY A 154 3.84 13.84 0.80
N PHE A 155 4.58 13.65 1.90
CA PHE A 155 5.77 14.48 2.23
C PHE A 155 7.05 13.98 1.55
N VAL A 156 7.07 12.78 0.99
CA VAL A 156 8.23 12.23 0.29
C VAL A 156 8.43 12.93 -1.04
N THR A 157 9.63 13.41 -1.29
CA THR A 157 10.00 13.99 -2.59
C THR A 157 9.84 12.95 -3.70
N LYS A 158 9.15 13.31 -4.78
CA LYS A 158 8.92 12.43 -5.91
C LYS A 158 9.95 12.62 -7.00
N TYR A 159 10.28 11.51 -7.63
CA TYR A 159 11.24 11.44 -8.72
C TYR A 159 10.68 10.65 -9.91
N HIS A 160 11.11 11.03 -11.11
CA HIS A 160 11.01 10.19 -12.30
C HIS A 160 11.93 8.97 -12.19
N LYS A 161 11.71 7.96 -13.03
CA LYS A 161 12.57 6.76 -13.10
C LYS A 161 14.05 7.06 -13.38
N ASP A 162 14.36 8.17 -14.00
CA ASP A 162 15.73 8.66 -14.28
C ASP A 162 16.31 9.52 -13.14
N ASN A 163 15.68 9.48 -11.96
CA ASN A 163 16.02 10.25 -10.76
C ASN A 163 15.93 11.78 -10.90
N LYS A 164 15.23 12.29 -11.90
CA LYS A 164 14.91 13.71 -11.95
C LYS A 164 13.76 14.03 -10.99
N LYS A 165 13.96 15.04 -10.17
CA LYS A 165 12.95 15.50 -9.23
C LYS A 165 11.70 16.01 -9.96
N ILE A 166 10.54 15.63 -9.46
CA ILE A 166 9.25 16.12 -9.94
C ILE A 166 8.89 17.37 -9.16
N ASN A 167 8.62 18.46 -9.89
CA ASN A 167 8.23 19.73 -9.30
C ASN A 167 6.70 19.92 -9.30
N ASP A 168 5.99 19.13 -10.09
CA ASP A 168 4.54 19.18 -10.20
C ASP A 168 3.88 18.18 -9.25
N ASN A 169 2.65 18.48 -8.83
CA ASN A 169 1.86 17.56 -8.03
C ASN A 169 1.43 16.35 -8.87
N TYR A 170 1.76 15.16 -8.41
CA TYR A 170 1.22 13.92 -8.98
C TYR A 170 0.01 13.49 -8.14
N PRO A 171 -1.22 13.65 -8.64
CA PRO A 171 -2.41 13.54 -7.81
C PRO A 171 -2.89 12.11 -7.57
N PHE A 172 -2.39 11.14 -8.35
CA PHE A 172 -2.95 9.79 -8.35
C PHE A 172 -2.31 8.91 -7.28
N PHE A 173 -3.13 8.26 -6.50
CA PHE A 173 -2.70 7.30 -5.48
C PHE A 173 -3.48 5.97 -5.53
N LEU A 174 -4.58 5.89 -6.31
CA LEU A 174 -5.42 4.70 -6.42
C LEU A 174 -5.38 4.16 -7.85
N PHE A 175 -5.16 2.87 -7.97
CA PHE A 175 -5.03 2.16 -9.23
C PHE A 175 -5.83 0.87 -9.19
N LYS A 176 -6.48 0.52 -10.30
CA LYS A 176 -7.21 -0.74 -10.45
C LYS A 176 -6.43 -1.68 -11.35
N LYS A 177 -6.26 -2.94 -10.93
CA LYS A 177 -5.64 -3.99 -11.73
C LYS A 177 -6.62 -4.50 -12.79
N THR A 178 -6.26 -4.42 -14.07
CA THR A 178 -7.13 -4.78 -15.20
C THR A 178 -6.75 -6.10 -15.87
N ALA A 179 -5.52 -6.58 -15.67
CA ALA A 179 -5.01 -7.83 -16.25
C ALA A 179 -4.19 -8.65 -15.24
N PHE A 180 -3.96 -9.92 -15.55
CA PHE A 180 -3.06 -10.81 -14.82
C PHE A 180 -1.60 -10.61 -15.19
#